data_bc0bf5e9f8c9dbdda4f8ca6b4d2b639b
#
_entry.id   bc0bf5e9f8c9dbdda4f8ca6b4d2b639b
#
_cell.length_a   1.000
_cell.length_b   1.000
_cell.length_c   1.000
_cell.angle_alpha   90.00
_cell.angle_beta   90.00
_cell.angle_gamma   90.00
#
_symmetry.space_group_name_H-M   'P 1'
#
loop_
_entity.id
_entity.type
_entity.pdbx_description
1 polymer ?
#
loop_
_entity_poly.entity_id
_entity_poly.type
_entity_poly.pdbx_seq_one_letter_code
_entity_poly.pdbx_strand_id
1 'polypeptide(L)'
;QRQMCIRDRYILKELHMNIILASTSPRRTQILTIAKINHQVVPSKCEERMDKNLEPYKVVESLSYQKAKDVAKNYPNNIIIGADTVVVIDNQILGKPKSEKEAIAMLEKLSGKTHEVITGITIILNDKVKTFHDVTAVEIAKLSKQDIDKYLKEENVYDKAGSYGIQGAFCKYIIKMIGDYYNVMGFPIAKVYKELKEFTDEI
;
A
#
# COMPACT_ATOMS: atom_id res chain seq x y z
N GLN A 1 5.96 -4.81 -32.56
CA GLN A 1 6.22 -4.64 -31.10
C GLN A 1 6.41 -3.18 -30.66
N ARG A 2 6.79 -2.24 -31.53
CA ARG A 2 6.93 -0.80 -31.18
C ARG A 2 5.60 0.00 -31.15
N GLN A 3 4.54 -0.47 -31.79
CA GLN A 3 3.26 0.26 -31.84
C GLN A 3 2.40 0.11 -30.57
N MET A 4 2.57 -0.98 -29.79
CA MET A 4 1.79 -1.20 -28.57
C MET A 4 2.14 -0.24 -27.43
N CYS A 5 3.43 0.15 -27.29
CA CYS A 5 3.87 1.10 -26.25
C CYS A 5 3.46 2.57 -26.49
N ILE A 6 3.09 2.93 -27.73
CA ILE A 6 2.69 4.30 -28.07
C ILE A 6 1.22 4.51 -27.76
N ARG A 7 0.37 3.51 -28.01
CA ARG A 7 -1.08 3.57 -27.77
C ARG A 7 -1.44 3.73 -26.30
N ASP A 8 -0.71 3.03 -25.41
CA ASP A 8 -0.93 3.11 -23.95
C ASP A 8 -0.54 4.48 -23.36
N ARG A 9 0.38 5.18 -24.00
CA ARG A 9 0.79 6.54 -23.59
C ARG A 9 -0.20 7.62 -24.04
N TYR A 10 -1.04 7.34 -25.06
CA TYR A 10 -2.06 8.26 -25.57
C TYR A 10 -3.35 8.23 -24.76
N ILE A 11 -3.78 7.07 -24.24
CA ILE A 11 -5.03 6.94 -23.48
C ILE A 11 -5.03 7.80 -22.21
N LEU A 12 -3.92 7.85 -21.47
CA LEU A 12 -3.80 8.73 -20.29
C LEU A 12 -3.50 10.20 -20.64
N LYS A 13 -3.12 10.50 -21.90
CA LYS A 13 -2.84 11.86 -22.36
C LYS A 13 -4.07 12.55 -22.97
N GLU A 14 -5.03 11.80 -23.52
CA GLU A 14 -6.27 12.35 -24.09
C GLU A 14 -7.28 12.72 -23.01
N LEU A 15 -7.28 12.05 -21.89
CA LEU A 15 -8.00 12.50 -20.70
C LEU A 15 -7.09 13.50 -19.96
N HIS A 16 -7.40 14.79 -20.02
CA HIS A 16 -6.73 15.86 -19.25
C HIS A 16 -6.91 15.69 -17.73
N MET A 17 -7.04 14.45 -17.25
CA MET A 17 -7.30 14.10 -15.86
C MET A 17 -6.00 13.82 -15.15
N ASN A 18 -5.70 14.62 -14.14
CA ASN A 18 -4.55 14.41 -13.28
C ASN A 18 -4.85 13.34 -12.23
N ILE A 19 -3.89 12.42 -12.00
CA ILE A 19 -3.97 11.46 -10.92
C ILE A 19 -3.47 12.10 -9.63
N ILE A 20 -4.24 11.96 -8.56
CA ILE A 20 -3.89 12.41 -7.21
C ILE A 20 -3.78 11.19 -6.30
N LEU A 21 -2.62 11.03 -5.67
CA LEU A 21 -2.37 10.04 -4.64
C LEU A 21 -2.73 10.61 -3.27
N ALA A 22 -3.78 10.08 -2.65
CA ALA A 22 -4.25 10.46 -1.32
C ALA A 22 -3.45 9.74 -0.21
N SER A 23 -2.12 9.97 -0.16
CA SER A 23 -1.23 9.27 0.77
C SER A 23 0.01 10.09 1.10
N THR A 24 0.51 9.96 2.35
CA THR A 24 1.81 10.50 2.79
C THR A 24 2.96 9.52 2.59
N SER A 25 2.71 8.30 2.14
CA SER A 25 3.73 7.26 2.01
C SER A 25 4.70 7.55 0.86
N PRO A 26 6.00 7.77 1.12
CA PRO A 26 6.99 8.01 0.08
C PRO A 26 7.19 6.78 -0.83
N ARG A 27 6.96 5.57 -0.30
CA ARG A 27 7.07 4.33 -1.06
C ARG A 27 6.03 4.24 -2.17
N ARG A 28 4.80 4.69 -1.93
CA ARG A 28 3.73 4.73 -2.95
C ARG A 28 4.04 5.70 -4.07
N THR A 29 4.54 6.89 -3.71
CA THR A 29 5.05 7.87 -4.68
C THR A 29 6.20 7.30 -5.51
N GLN A 30 7.15 6.63 -4.87
CA GLN A 30 8.28 5.97 -5.55
C GLN A 30 7.79 4.93 -6.56
N ILE A 31 6.82 4.09 -6.21
CA ILE A 31 6.27 3.06 -7.12
C ILE A 31 5.61 3.69 -8.33
N LEU A 32 4.76 4.71 -8.16
CA LEU A 32 4.13 5.43 -9.27
C LEU A 32 5.17 6.11 -10.17
N THR A 33 6.23 6.67 -9.59
CA THR A 33 7.34 7.29 -10.33
C THR A 33 8.12 6.25 -11.16
N ILE A 34 8.45 5.09 -10.57
CA ILE A 34 9.09 3.97 -11.30
C ILE A 34 8.21 3.49 -12.45
N ALA A 35 6.89 3.40 -12.24
CA ALA A 35 5.91 3.04 -13.25
C ALA A 35 5.67 4.13 -14.31
N LYS A 36 6.32 5.31 -14.17
CA LYS A 36 6.15 6.49 -15.06
C LYS A 36 4.70 6.98 -15.13
N ILE A 37 3.96 6.84 -14.04
CA ILE A 37 2.60 7.37 -13.88
C ILE A 37 2.71 8.75 -13.24
N ASN A 38 2.38 9.79 -14.01
CA ASN A 38 2.37 11.15 -13.50
C ASN A 38 1.27 11.31 -12.45
N HIS A 39 1.61 11.85 -11.29
CA HIS A 39 0.69 12.03 -10.18
C HIS A 39 1.07 13.21 -9.31
N GLN A 40 0.08 13.75 -8.62
CA GLN A 40 0.25 14.72 -7.54
C GLN A 40 0.00 14.02 -6.20
N VAL A 41 0.73 14.39 -5.16
CA VAL A 41 0.50 13.90 -3.80
C VAL A 41 -0.33 14.93 -3.03
N VAL A 42 -1.50 14.51 -2.56
CA VAL A 42 -2.36 15.30 -1.67
C VAL A 42 -2.76 14.41 -0.50
N PRO A 43 -2.13 14.58 0.68
CA PRO A 43 -2.45 13.78 1.86
C PRO A 43 -3.90 13.97 2.30
N SER A 44 -4.57 12.86 2.62
CA SER A 44 -5.85 12.91 3.33
C SER A 44 -5.64 13.48 4.75
N LYS A 45 -6.60 14.28 5.19
CA LYS A 45 -6.67 14.83 6.55
C LYS A 45 -7.79 14.20 7.37
N CYS A 46 -8.48 13.20 6.84
CA CYS A 46 -9.56 12.56 7.58
C CYS A 46 -9.02 11.78 8.78
N GLU A 47 -9.81 11.78 9.86
CA GLU A 47 -9.60 10.87 10.98
C GLU A 47 -9.96 9.45 10.52
N GLU A 48 -8.96 8.56 10.49
CA GLU A 48 -9.14 7.18 10.07
C GLU A 48 -9.96 6.40 11.10
N ARG A 49 -11.10 5.86 10.68
CA ARG A 49 -11.97 5.06 11.53
C ARG A 49 -11.83 3.60 11.13
N MET A 50 -11.13 2.85 11.97
CA MET A 50 -10.97 1.40 11.81
C MET A 50 -12.06 0.66 12.58
N ASP A 51 -12.92 -0.07 11.88
CA ASP A 51 -13.83 -1.02 12.50
C ASP A 51 -13.07 -2.35 12.74
N LYS A 52 -12.90 -2.69 14.01
CA LYS A 52 -12.16 -3.90 14.45
C LYS A 52 -12.94 -5.19 14.24
N ASN A 53 -14.23 -5.11 13.91
CA ASN A 53 -15.07 -6.26 13.66
C ASN A 53 -15.02 -6.72 12.19
N LEU A 54 -14.39 -5.94 11.31
CA LEU A 54 -14.25 -6.28 9.90
C LEU A 54 -13.07 -7.23 9.69
N GLU A 55 -13.20 -8.09 8.69
CA GLU A 55 -12.08 -8.86 8.15
C GLU A 55 -10.95 -7.93 7.68
N PRO A 56 -9.66 -8.32 7.80
CA PRO A 56 -8.53 -7.44 7.51
C PRO A 56 -8.57 -6.79 6.12
N TYR A 57 -9.02 -7.53 5.08
CA TYR A 57 -9.15 -7.00 3.74
C TYR A 57 -10.25 -5.92 3.64
N LYS A 58 -11.33 -6.03 4.40
CA LYS A 58 -12.37 -5.00 4.48
C LYS A 58 -11.89 -3.77 5.24
N VAL A 59 -11.03 -3.93 6.23
CA VAL A 59 -10.41 -2.81 6.95
C VAL A 59 -9.61 -1.95 5.98
N VAL A 60 -8.69 -2.54 5.19
CA VAL A 60 -7.87 -1.77 4.26
C VAL A 60 -8.69 -1.18 3.11
N GLU A 61 -9.72 -1.86 2.64
CA GLU A 61 -10.68 -1.32 1.66
C GLU A 61 -11.40 -0.08 2.23
N SER A 62 -11.91 -0.16 3.46
CA SER A 62 -12.56 0.96 4.13
C SER A 62 -11.61 2.14 4.35
N LEU A 63 -10.39 1.89 4.84
CA LEU A 63 -9.41 2.95 5.10
C LEU A 63 -8.92 3.61 3.80
N SER A 64 -8.69 2.83 2.74
CA SER A 64 -8.34 3.39 1.42
C SER A 64 -9.45 4.26 0.87
N TYR A 65 -10.71 3.84 1.02
CA TYR A 65 -11.89 4.62 0.62
C TYR A 65 -12.02 5.92 1.41
N GLN A 66 -11.87 5.89 2.73
CA GLN A 66 -11.94 7.09 3.57
C GLN A 66 -10.91 8.14 3.10
N LYS A 67 -9.67 7.71 2.84
CA LYS A 67 -8.59 8.58 2.33
C LYS A 67 -8.90 9.15 0.96
N ALA A 68 -9.32 8.31 0.01
CA ALA A 68 -9.67 8.76 -1.33
C ALA A 68 -10.85 9.74 -1.31
N LYS A 69 -11.92 9.42 -0.57
CA LYS A 69 -13.13 10.24 -0.45
C LYS A 69 -12.86 11.61 0.14
N ASP A 70 -11.96 11.68 1.14
CA ASP A 70 -11.62 12.96 1.76
C ASP A 70 -10.96 13.92 0.77
N VAL A 71 -10.02 13.42 -0.03
CA VAL A 71 -9.32 14.21 -1.05
C VAL A 71 -10.25 14.53 -2.22
N ALA A 72 -11.10 13.59 -2.67
CA ALA A 72 -12.02 13.76 -3.79
C ALA A 72 -12.97 14.96 -3.64
N LYS A 73 -13.34 15.31 -2.41
CA LYS A 73 -14.20 16.47 -2.13
C LYS A 73 -13.66 17.79 -2.70
N ASN A 74 -12.33 17.91 -2.77
CA ASN A 74 -11.66 19.13 -3.22
C ASN A 74 -11.12 19.04 -4.66
N TYR A 75 -11.20 17.86 -5.28
CA TYR A 75 -10.64 17.59 -6.59
C TYR A 75 -11.61 16.77 -7.46
N PRO A 76 -12.82 17.29 -7.75
CA PRO A 76 -13.91 16.51 -8.38
C PRO A 76 -13.56 15.96 -9.76
N ASN A 77 -12.73 16.67 -10.55
CA ASN A 77 -12.40 16.27 -11.92
C ASN A 77 -11.08 15.50 -12.03
N ASN A 78 -10.56 14.99 -10.92
CA ASN A 78 -9.31 14.26 -10.88
C ASN A 78 -9.53 12.80 -10.51
N ILE A 79 -8.66 11.93 -10.98
CA ILE A 79 -8.62 10.54 -10.52
C ILE A 79 -7.92 10.51 -9.16
N ILE A 80 -8.63 10.15 -8.12
CA ILE A 80 -8.08 10.07 -6.77
C ILE A 80 -7.79 8.61 -6.42
N ILE A 81 -6.57 8.33 -6.00
CA ILE A 81 -6.17 6.99 -5.55
C ILE A 81 -5.85 7.04 -4.06
N GLY A 82 -6.67 6.37 -3.26
CA GLY A 82 -6.40 6.10 -1.84
C GLY A 82 -5.81 4.73 -1.65
N ALA A 83 -4.95 4.57 -0.64
CA ALA A 83 -4.34 3.29 -0.32
C ALA A 83 -4.14 3.13 1.19
N ASP A 84 -4.30 1.90 1.68
CA ASP A 84 -3.96 1.52 3.04
C ASP A 84 -3.34 0.13 3.07
N THR A 85 -2.46 -0.14 4.05
CA THR A 85 -1.71 -1.39 4.12
C THR A 85 -1.60 -1.86 5.57
N VAL A 86 -1.90 -3.13 5.78
CA VAL A 86 -1.75 -3.81 7.07
C VAL A 86 -0.94 -5.09 6.92
N VAL A 87 -0.31 -5.50 8.02
CA VAL A 87 0.29 -6.82 8.19
C VAL A 87 -0.66 -7.67 9.03
N VAL A 88 -0.90 -8.90 8.65
CA VAL A 88 -1.82 -9.81 9.34
C VAL A 88 -1.11 -11.09 9.69
N ILE A 89 -1.16 -11.47 10.95
CA ILE A 89 -0.66 -12.75 11.45
C ILE A 89 -1.58 -13.28 12.53
N ASP A 90 -1.88 -14.58 12.51
CA ASP A 90 -2.77 -15.23 13.47
C ASP A 90 -4.12 -14.48 13.61
N ASN A 91 -4.72 -14.04 12.49
CA ASN A 91 -5.93 -13.21 12.40
C ASN A 91 -5.84 -11.85 13.13
N GLN A 92 -4.64 -11.38 13.44
CA GLN A 92 -4.43 -10.08 14.10
C GLN A 92 -3.78 -9.09 13.14
N ILE A 93 -4.35 -7.90 13.06
CA ILE A 93 -3.79 -6.79 12.31
C ILE A 93 -2.66 -6.17 13.13
N LEU A 94 -1.46 -6.13 12.53
CA LEU A 94 -0.33 -5.36 13.02
C LEU A 94 -0.25 -4.05 12.24
N GLY A 95 -0.57 -2.95 12.90
CA GLY A 95 -0.41 -1.60 12.36
C GLY A 95 1.03 -1.10 12.48
N LYS A 96 1.19 0.21 12.48
CA LYS A 96 2.47 0.88 12.75
C LYS A 96 2.74 0.86 14.25
N PRO A 97 3.97 0.54 14.70
CA PRO A 97 4.32 0.57 16.12
C PRO A 97 4.33 2.02 16.65
N LYS A 98 3.89 2.19 17.89
CA LYS A 98 3.90 3.49 18.58
C LYS A 98 5.10 3.66 19.51
N SER A 99 5.83 2.56 19.76
CA SER A 99 7.00 2.52 20.64
C SER A 99 7.96 1.41 20.20
N GLU A 100 9.20 1.51 20.66
CA GLU A 100 10.21 0.47 20.45
C GLU A 100 9.75 -0.89 21.02
N LYS A 101 9.10 -0.88 22.18
CA LYS A 101 8.53 -2.10 22.80
C LYS A 101 7.49 -2.76 21.89
N GLU A 102 6.59 -1.98 21.26
CA GLU A 102 5.64 -2.51 20.30
C GLU A 102 6.35 -3.04 19.05
N ALA A 103 7.38 -2.33 18.57
CA ALA A 103 8.15 -2.77 17.41
C ALA A 103 8.84 -4.12 17.68
N ILE A 104 9.46 -4.29 18.84
CA ILE A 104 10.08 -5.56 19.27
C ILE A 104 9.02 -6.67 19.29
N ALA A 105 7.89 -6.45 19.96
CA ALA A 105 6.82 -7.45 20.07
C ALA A 105 6.24 -7.86 18.71
N MET A 106 6.11 -6.92 17.75
CA MET A 106 5.69 -7.22 16.39
C MET A 106 6.70 -8.09 15.65
N LEU A 107 7.99 -7.75 15.72
CA LEU A 107 9.06 -8.53 15.07
C LEU A 107 9.22 -9.92 15.69
N GLU A 108 9.13 -10.05 17.01
CA GLU A 108 9.10 -11.35 17.69
C GLU A 108 7.93 -12.22 17.26
N LYS A 109 6.74 -11.60 17.09
CA LYS A 109 5.54 -12.30 16.62
C LYS A 109 5.68 -12.81 15.20
N LEU A 110 6.34 -12.06 14.31
CA LEU A 110 6.58 -12.42 12.91
C LEU A 110 7.76 -13.41 12.74
N SER A 111 8.66 -13.48 13.69
CA SER A 111 9.91 -14.26 13.65
C SER A 111 9.64 -15.75 13.36
N GLY A 112 10.24 -16.28 12.31
CA GLY A 112 10.14 -17.69 11.91
C GLY A 112 8.76 -18.10 11.39
N LYS A 113 7.92 -17.14 10.97
CA LYS A 113 6.55 -17.41 10.52
C LYS A 113 6.25 -16.80 9.15
N THR A 114 5.19 -17.31 8.55
CA THR A 114 4.53 -16.70 7.40
C THR A 114 3.39 -15.81 7.88
N HIS A 115 3.28 -14.63 7.29
CA HIS A 115 2.21 -13.66 7.54
C HIS A 115 1.72 -13.09 6.22
N GLU A 116 0.62 -12.34 6.24
CA GLU A 116 0.06 -11.68 5.08
C GLU A 116 0.28 -10.18 5.15
N VAL A 117 0.58 -9.58 4.00
CA VAL A 117 0.52 -8.14 3.79
C VAL A 117 -0.65 -7.86 2.87
N ILE A 118 -1.60 -7.07 3.35
CA ILE A 118 -2.83 -6.74 2.63
C ILE A 118 -2.85 -5.24 2.36
N THR A 119 -2.96 -4.87 1.08
CA THR A 119 -3.11 -3.47 0.67
C THR A 119 -4.46 -3.27 0.00
N GLY A 120 -5.27 -2.35 0.55
CA GLY A 120 -6.50 -1.86 -0.05
C GLY A 120 -6.24 -0.64 -0.90
N ILE A 121 -6.92 -0.57 -2.04
CA ILE A 121 -6.87 0.53 -3.00
C ILE A 121 -8.29 0.99 -3.29
N THR A 122 -8.48 2.30 -3.37
CA THR A 122 -9.73 2.90 -3.86
C THR A 122 -9.41 3.93 -4.94
N ILE A 123 -10.08 3.83 -6.08
CA ILE A 123 -10.03 4.80 -7.18
C ILE A 123 -11.35 5.53 -7.22
N ILE A 124 -11.33 6.86 -7.24
CA ILE A 124 -12.52 7.73 -7.33
C ILE A 124 -12.33 8.72 -8.47
N LEU A 125 -13.38 8.89 -9.28
CA LEU A 125 -13.54 9.98 -10.23
C LEU A 125 -15.01 10.38 -10.27
N ASN A 126 -15.32 11.60 -9.87
CA ASN A 126 -16.70 12.06 -9.67
C ASN A 126 -17.48 11.10 -8.76
N ASP A 127 -18.60 10.56 -9.22
CA ASP A 127 -19.44 9.61 -8.48
C ASP A 127 -19.02 8.15 -8.68
N LYS A 128 -18.09 7.88 -9.60
CA LYS A 128 -17.61 6.52 -9.86
C LYS A 128 -16.55 6.14 -8.83
N VAL A 129 -16.73 4.99 -8.20
CA VAL A 129 -15.82 4.47 -7.13
C VAL A 129 -15.51 3.00 -7.43
N LYS A 130 -14.24 2.65 -7.40
CA LYS A 130 -13.78 1.26 -7.45
C LYS A 130 -12.85 1.00 -6.28
N THR A 131 -13.17 -0.02 -5.48
CA THR A 131 -12.35 -0.43 -4.32
C THR A 131 -11.99 -1.90 -4.46
N PHE A 132 -10.73 -2.24 -4.20
CA PHE A 132 -10.21 -3.60 -4.24
C PHE A 132 -9.00 -3.73 -3.29
N HIS A 133 -8.55 -4.95 -3.07
CA HIS A 133 -7.34 -5.23 -2.28
C HIS A 133 -6.44 -6.23 -3.00
N ASP A 134 -5.21 -6.34 -2.51
CA ASP A 134 -4.27 -7.38 -2.88
C ASP A 134 -3.62 -7.98 -1.64
N VAL A 135 -3.23 -9.26 -1.73
CA VAL A 135 -2.68 -10.04 -0.61
C VAL A 135 -1.38 -10.69 -1.03
N THR A 136 -0.36 -10.57 -0.20
CA THR A 136 0.94 -11.21 -0.41
C THR A 136 1.38 -11.90 0.88
N ALA A 137 1.68 -13.20 0.79
CA ALA A 137 2.26 -13.95 1.90
C ALA A 137 3.79 -13.73 1.93
N VAL A 138 4.32 -13.46 3.12
CA VAL A 138 5.74 -13.23 3.36
C VAL A 138 6.21 -14.13 4.50
N GLU A 139 7.25 -14.93 4.23
CA GLU A 139 7.89 -15.80 5.21
C GLU A 139 9.17 -15.13 5.73
N ILE A 140 9.29 -15.00 7.05
CA ILE A 140 10.44 -14.40 7.72
C ILE A 140 11.27 -15.49 8.43
N ALA A 141 12.60 -15.38 8.33
CA ALA A 141 13.54 -16.19 9.07
C ALA A 141 13.34 -16.06 10.59
N LYS A 142 13.76 -17.05 11.35
CA LYS A 142 13.82 -16.93 12.80
C LYS A 142 14.81 -15.83 13.18
N LEU A 143 14.31 -14.80 13.87
CA LEU A 143 15.11 -13.67 14.36
C LEU A 143 15.61 -13.95 15.79
N SER A 144 16.88 -13.68 16.04
CA SER A 144 17.40 -13.59 17.40
C SER A 144 17.09 -12.21 17.99
N LYS A 145 17.19 -12.08 19.31
CA LYS A 145 17.07 -10.77 19.97
C LYS A 145 18.09 -9.76 19.44
N GLN A 146 19.31 -10.23 19.16
CA GLN A 146 20.37 -9.39 18.59
C GLN A 146 20.04 -8.88 17.18
N ASP A 147 19.39 -9.71 16.35
CA ASP A 147 18.92 -9.30 15.03
C ASP A 147 17.88 -8.19 15.11
N ILE A 148 16.92 -8.33 16.02
CA ILE A 148 15.88 -7.34 16.27
C ILE A 148 16.48 -6.03 16.76
N ASP A 149 17.31 -6.09 17.80
CA ASP A 149 17.95 -4.92 18.39
C ASP A 149 18.83 -4.18 17.38
N LYS A 150 19.57 -4.91 16.52
CA LYS A 150 20.39 -4.33 15.47
C LYS A 150 19.53 -3.64 14.42
N TYR A 151 18.47 -4.31 13.94
CA TYR A 151 17.59 -3.77 12.93
C TYR A 151 16.90 -2.48 13.40
N LEU A 152 16.39 -2.44 14.63
CA LEU A 152 15.71 -1.25 15.18
C LEU A 152 16.64 -0.05 15.38
N LYS A 153 17.96 -0.28 15.52
CA LYS A 153 18.97 0.79 15.58
C LYS A 153 19.30 1.35 14.20
N GLU A 154 19.19 0.53 13.15
CA GLU A 154 19.60 0.88 11.81
C GLU A 154 18.46 1.49 10.98
N GLU A 155 17.20 1.18 11.30
CA GLU A 155 16.03 1.50 10.47
C GLU A 155 14.92 2.21 11.25
N ASN A 156 14.31 3.22 10.62
CA ASN A 156 13.07 3.79 11.13
C ASN A 156 11.91 2.86 10.79
N VAL A 157 11.26 2.29 11.80
CA VAL A 157 10.16 1.33 11.67
C VAL A 157 8.77 1.93 11.94
N TYR A 158 8.70 3.15 12.46
CA TYR A 158 7.46 3.77 12.93
C TYR A 158 6.49 4.17 11.80
N ASP A 159 6.94 4.15 10.56
CA ASP A 159 6.13 4.38 9.37
C ASP A 159 5.68 3.07 8.68
N LYS A 160 6.03 1.90 9.25
CA LYS A 160 5.85 0.57 8.64
C LYS A 160 4.89 -0.30 9.44
N ALA A 161 3.85 -0.84 8.79
CA ALA A 161 3.00 -1.86 9.38
C ALA A 161 3.83 -3.12 9.71
N GLY A 162 3.61 -3.73 10.88
CA GLY A 162 4.39 -4.88 11.33
C GLY A 162 5.85 -4.59 11.66
N SER A 163 6.25 -3.31 11.73
CA SER A 163 7.59 -2.85 12.12
C SER A 163 8.72 -3.26 11.18
N TYR A 164 8.45 -3.65 9.93
CA TYR A 164 9.49 -3.96 8.97
C TYR A 164 9.20 -3.41 7.57
N GLY A 165 10.25 -3.31 6.76
CA GLY A 165 10.13 -2.97 5.34
C GLY A 165 10.86 -3.99 4.47
N ILE A 166 10.22 -4.42 3.36
CA ILE A 166 10.83 -5.35 2.39
C ILE A 166 12.07 -4.74 1.73
N GLN A 167 12.11 -3.42 1.63
CA GLN A 167 13.28 -2.65 1.21
C GLN A 167 14.17 -2.35 2.42
N GLY A 168 15.47 -2.17 2.18
CA GLY A 168 16.42 -1.85 3.25
C GLY A 168 16.93 -3.07 4.01
N ALA A 169 17.39 -2.86 5.24
CA ALA A 169 18.17 -3.85 5.99
C ALA A 169 17.42 -5.12 6.38
N PHE A 170 16.08 -5.11 6.35
CA PHE A 170 15.26 -6.28 6.68
C PHE A 170 15.21 -7.32 5.56
N CYS A 171 15.57 -6.97 4.33
CA CYS A 171 15.50 -7.88 3.17
C CYS A 171 16.24 -9.22 3.40
N LYS A 172 17.32 -9.22 4.19
CA LYS A 172 18.12 -10.40 4.54
C LYS A 172 17.38 -11.43 5.40
N TYR A 173 16.26 -11.06 6.02
CA TYR A 173 15.44 -11.95 6.85
C TYR A 173 14.21 -12.47 6.12
N ILE A 174 13.95 -12.04 4.88
CA ILE A 174 12.81 -12.52 4.08
C ILE A 174 13.24 -13.77 3.32
N ILE A 175 12.64 -14.91 3.67
CA ILE A 175 12.96 -16.22 3.07
C ILE A 175 12.18 -16.40 1.77
N LYS A 176 10.88 -16.07 1.79
CA LYS A 176 9.98 -16.34 0.68
C LYS A 176 8.86 -15.31 0.62
N MET A 177 8.41 -15.07 -0.58
CA MET A 177 7.24 -14.24 -0.85
C MET A 177 6.36 -14.94 -1.90
N ILE A 178 5.04 -14.95 -1.67
CA ILE A 178 4.05 -15.47 -2.62
C ILE A 178 3.04 -14.34 -2.85
N GLY A 179 3.10 -13.72 -4.03
CA GLY A 179 2.28 -12.58 -4.41
C GLY A 179 3.10 -11.44 -5.01
N ASP A 180 2.62 -10.21 -4.87
CA ASP A 180 3.22 -9.02 -5.47
C ASP A 180 4.16 -8.30 -4.49
N TYR A 181 5.41 -8.11 -4.91
CA TYR A 181 6.43 -7.34 -4.19
C TYR A 181 5.97 -5.89 -3.89
N TYR A 182 5.36 -5.24 -4.88
CA TYR A 182 4.88 -3.86 -4.72
C TYR A 182 3.65 -3.77 -3.79
N ASN A 183 2.88 -4.85 -3.67
CA ASN A 183 1.85 -4.95 -2.63
C ASN A 183 2.47 -4.89 -1.23
N VAL A 184 3.58 -5.61 -0.99
CA VAL A 184 4.29 -5.56 0.30
C VAL A 184 4.87 -4.17 0.57
N MET A 185 5.27 -3.43 -0.45
CA MET A 185 5.66 -2.02 -0.34
C MET A 185 4.49 -1.07 -0.08
N GLY A 186 3.26 -1.56 -0.23
CA GLY A 186 2.03 -0.84 0.05
C GLY A 186 1.29 -0.27 -1.17
N PHE A 187 1.59 -0.76 -2.41
CA PHE A 187 0.92 -0.32 -3.62
C PHE A 187 1.06 -1.34 -4.76
N PRO A 188 0.12 -2.28 -4.95
CA PRO A 188 0.18 -3.35 -5.96
C PRO A 188 0.01 -2.77 -7.36
N ILE A 189 1.09 -2.22 -7.92
CA ILE A 189 1.07 -1.37 -9.11
C ILE A 189 0.51 -2.07 -10.34
N ALA A 190 0.80 -3.36 -10.54
CA ALA A 190 0.31 -4.11 -11.69
C ALA A 190 -1.24 -4.18 -11.68
N LYS A 191 -1.82 -4.50 -10.51
CA LYS A 191 -3.26 -4.55 -10.32
C LYS A 191 -3.88 -3.15 -10.39
N VAL A 192 -3.26 -2.16 -9.73
CA VAL A 192 -3.71 -0.75 -9.81
C VAL A 192 -3.75 -0.25 -11.25
N TYR A 193 -2.71 -0.54 -12.04
CA TYR A 193 -2.64 -0.11 -13.44
C TYR A 193 -3.73 -0.77 -14.30
N LYS A 194 -3.99 -2.07 -14.11
CA LYS A 194 -5.08 -2.79 -14.78
C LYS A 194 -6.43 -2.16 -14.44
N GLU A 195 -6.73 -2.05 -13.14
CA GLU A 195 -7.99 -1.50 -12.65
C GLU A 195 -8.19 -0.03 -13.07
N LEU A 196 -7.11 0.75 -13.12
CA LEU A 196 -7.14 2.13 -13.57
C LEU A 196 -7.50 2.24 -15.05
N LYS A 197 -6.94 1.37 -15.92
CA LYS A 197 -7.29 1.31 -17.34
C LYS A 197 -8.77 0.97 -17.52
N GLU A 198 -9.23 -0.14 -16.92
CA GLU A 198 -10.63 -0.54 -17.00
C GLU A 198 -11.56 0.57 -16.48
N PHE A 199 -11.20 1.23 -15.40
CA PHE A 199 -11.95 2.32 -14.80
C PHE A 199 -12.05 3.54 -15.72
N THR A 200 -11.01 3.85 -16.50
CA THR A 200 -10.99 4.96 -17.46
C THR A 200 -11.64 4.62 -18.80
N ASP A 201 -11.55 3.37 -19.26
CA ASP A 201 -12.18 2.90 -20.51
C ASP A 201 -13.71 2.84 -20.40
N GLU A 202 -14.26 2.82 -19.19
CA GLU A 202 -15.71 2.84 -18.92
C GLU A 202 -16.30 4.27 -18.79
N ILE A 203 -15.51 5.34 -19.02
CA ILE A 203 -15.92 6.74 -18.94
C ILE A 203 -16.10 7.31 -20.34
#